data_4db5efac77dfb0f3bac19d78e785c11f
#
_entry.id   4db5efac77dfb0f3bac19d78e785c11f
#
_cell.length_a   1.000
_cell.length_b   1.000
_cell.length_c   1.000
_cell.angle_alpha   90.00
_cell.angle_beta   90.00
_cell.angle_gamma   90.00
#
_symmetry.space_group_name_H-M   'P 1'
#
loop_
_entity.id
_entity.type
_entity.pdbx_description
1 polymer ?
#
loop_
_entity_poly.entity_id
_entity_poly.type
_entity_poly.pdbx_seq_one_letter_code
_entity_poly.pdbx_strand_id
1 'polypeptide(L)'
;MSDSTDTAQDVAALLPLTDLAFGVLLALKDDASHGYALIQQLRERSGRAKLRTGTVYAALARLQDQGLVRESKDERTDDRSGPRRRYFVITSRGLAAARAEASRLCEILDIARQKDLIRDPRPGH
;
A
#
# COMPACT_ATOMS: atom_id res chain seq x y z
N MET A 1 28.09 1.57 -7.12
CA MET A 1 26.90 0.83 -7.21
C MET A 1 25.66 1.61 -6.87
N SER A 2 24.72 1.49 -7.66
CA SER A 2 23.57 2.33 -7.49
C SER A 2 22.35 1.50 -7.10
N ASP A 3 22.22 1.26 -5.82
CA ASP A 3 21.08 0.51 -5.34
C ASP A 3 19.78 1.17 -5.74
N SER A 4 19.76 2.50 -5.75
CA SER A 4 18.53 3.19 -6.09
C SER A 4 18.14 2.99 -7.55
N THR A 5 19.11 2.87 -8.45
CA THR A 5 18.81 2.60 -9.84
C THR A 5 18.26 1.20 -10.01
N ASP A 6 18.88 0.22 -9.36
CA ASP A 6 18.39 -1.15 -9.41
C ASP A 6 17.01 -1.25 -8.81
N THR A 7 16.78 -0.54 -7.70
CA THR A 7 15.50 -0.56 -7.05
C THR A 7 14.42 0.03 -7.94
N ALA A 8 14.74 1.15 -8.60
CA ALA A 8 13.76 1.80 -9.47
C ALA A 8 13.36 0.89 -10.63
N GLN A 9 14.35 0.26 -11.27
CA GLN A 9 14.06 -0.64 -12.38
C GLN A 9 13.30 -1.87 -11.92
N ASP A 10 13.68 -2.36 -10.75
CA ASP A 10 13.07 -3.55 -10.20
C ASP A 10 11.60 -3.31 -9.87
N VAL A 11 11.30 -2.19 -9.20
CA VAL A 11 9.92 -1.93 -8.85
C VAL A 11 9.08 -1.53 -10.05
N ALA A 12 9.69 -0.96 -11.07
CA ALA A 12 8.96 -0.61 -12.29
C ALA A 12 8.31 -1.83 -12.91
N ALA A 13 8.95 -2.98 -12.80
CA ALA A 13 8.40 -4.21 -13.34
C ALA A 13 7.17 -4.69 -12.59
N LEU A 14 6.94 -4.18 -11.41
CA LEU A 14 5.78 -4.55 -10.60
C LEU A 14 4.55 -3.71 -10.90
N LEU A 15 4.72 -2.64 -11.66
CA LEU A 15 3.62 -1.74 -11.94
C LEU A 15 2.81 -2.20 -13.15
N PRO A 16 1.51 -1.91 -13.18
CA PRO A 16 0.78 -1.17 -12.16
C PRO A 16 0.47 -2.07 -10.96
N LEU A 17 0.41 -1.46 -9.80
CA LEU A 17 -0.05 -2.17 -8.62
C LEU A 17 -1.58 -2.25 -8.65
N THR A 18 -2.11 -3.31 -8.05
CA THR A 18 -3.56 -3.34 -7.89
C THR A 18 -3.97 -2.27 -6.88
N ASP A 19 -5.23 -1.86 -6.94
CA ASP A 19 -5.75 -0.90 -5.97
C ASP A 19 -5.52 -1.37 -4.55
N LEU A 20 -5.76 -2.66 -4.30
CA LEU A 20 -5.61 -3.20 -2.97
C LEU A 20 -4.15 -3.17 -2.53
N ALA A 21 -3.24 -3.59 -3.40
CA ALA A 21 -1.82 -3.58 -3.07
C ALA A 21 -1.34 -2.16 -2.76
N PHE A 22 -1.72 -1.20 -3.59
CA PHE A 22 -1.34 0.18 -3.37
C PHE A 22 -1.96 0.70 -2.08
N GLY A 23 -3.22 0.34 -1.82
CA GLY A 23 -3.90 0.72 -0.59
C GLY A 23 -3.19 0.20 0.65
N VAL A 24 -2.70 -1.03 0.60
CA VAL A 24 -1.94 -1.60 1.70
C VAL A 24 -0.66 -0.79 1.94
N LEU A 25 0.07 -0.50 0.88
CA LEU A 25 1.32 0.25 1.01
C LEU A 25 1.06 1.65 1.55
N LEU A 26 -0.02 2.29 1.09
CA LEU A 26 -0.38 3.62 1.61
C LEU A 26 -0.70 3.56 3.10
N ALA A 27 -1.43 2.54 3.52
CA ALA A 27 -1.81 2.41 4.92
C ALA A 27 -0.61 2.17 5.80
N LEU A 28 0.41 1.47 5.29
CA LEU A 28 1.59 1.15 6.08
C LEU A 28 2.70 2.19 5.97
N LYS A 29 2.51 3.20 5.14
CA LYS A 29 3.58 4.15 4.86
C LYS A 29 4.13 4.83 6.10
N ASP A 30 3.25 5.26 6.97
CA ASP A 30 3.67 6.03 8.14
C ASP A 30 3.81 5.17 9.38
N ASP A 31 3.02 4.12 9.48
CA ASP A 31 3.01 3.29 10.67
C ASP A 31 2.86 1.83 10.32
N ALA A 32 3.61 1.02 11.03
CA ALA A 32 3.38 -0.41 10.99
C ALA A 32 1.97 -0.69 11.54
N SER A 33 1.40 -1.81 11.15
CA SER A 33 0.04 -2.10 11.55
C SER A 33 -0.20 -3.59 11.68
N HIS A 34 -1.08 -3.93 12.60
CA HIS A 34 -1.60 -5.30 12.68
C HIS A 34 -2.56 -5.53 11.53
N GLY A 35 -2.64 -6.77 11.09
CA GLY A 35 -3.50 -7.10 9.96
C GLY A 35 -4.94 -6.67 10.15
N TYR A 36 -5.47 -6.86 11.35
CA TYR A 36 -6.86 -6.49 11.60
C TYR A 36 -7.09 -4.99 11.44
N ALA A 37 -6.20 -4.19 12.03
CA ALA A 37 -6.31 -2.74 11.92
C ALA A 37 -6.17 -2.29 10.47
N LEU A 38 -5.28 -2.93 9.74
CA LEU A 38 -5.08 -2.65 8.33
C LEU A 38 -6.36 -2.92 7.54
N ILE A 39 -7.01 -4.04 7.80
CA ILE A 39 -8.25 -4.38 7.11
C ILE A 39 -9.32 -3.32 7.38
N GLN A 40 -9.42 -2.86 8.62
CA GLN A 40 -10.39 -1.84 8.97
C GLN A 40 -10.11 -0.53 8.24
N GLN A 41 -8.84 -0.13 8.19
CA GLN A 41 -8.48 1.08 7.47
C GLN A 41 -8.82 1.00 5.99
N LEU A 42 -8.56 -0.16 5.39
CA LEU A 42 -8.83 -0.35 3.98
C LEU A 42 -10.33 -0.29 3.69
N ARG A 43 -11.12 -0.88 4.57
CA ARG A 43 -12.57 -0.85 4.40
C ARG A 43 -13.12 0.58 4.50
N GLU A 44 -12.61 1.33 5.45
CA GLU A 44 -13.09 2.69 5.65
C GLU A 44 -12.66 3.61 4.53
N ARG A 45 -11.39 3.51 4.13
CA ARG A 45 -10.85 4.45 3.17
C ARG A 45 -11.41 4.26 1.78
N SER A 46 -11.59 3.02 1.38
CA SER A 46 -11.97 2.74 0.00
C SER A 46 -13.46 2.58 -0.20
N GLY A 47 -14.23 2.65 0.87
CA GLY A 47 -15.65 2.38 0.79
C GLY A 47 -15.96 0.92 0.52
N ARG A 48 -14.99 0.05 0.69
CA ARG A 48 -15.17 -1.38 0.43
C ARG A 48 -15.51 -2.11 1.70
N ALA A 49 -16.72 -1.86 2.20
CA ALA A 49 -17.17 -2.49 3.44
C ALA A 49 -17.14 -4.01 3.35
N LYS A 50 -17.24 -4.55 2.14
CA LYS A 50 -17.29 -5.99 1.93
C LYS A 50 -15.93 -6.62 1.68
N LEU A 51 -14.86 -5.86 1.85
CA LEU A 51 -13.53 -6.40 1.66
C LEU A 51 -13.29 -7.54 2.63
N ARG A 52 -12.93 -8.69 2.09
CA ARG A 52 -12.78 -9.89 2.92
C ARG A 52 -11.40 -9.97 3.53
N THR A 53 -11.36 -10.48 4.74
CA THR A 53 -10.10 -10.66 5.46
C THR A 53 -9.11 -11.51 4.66
N GLY A 54 -9.58 -12.61 4.09
CA GLY A 54 -8.70 -13.48 3.30
C GLY A 54 -8.09 -12.78 2.10
N THR A 55 -8.86 -11.90 1.48
CA THR A 55 -8.38 -11.16 0.32
C THR A 55 -7.22 -10.25 0.73
N VAL A 56 -7.33 -9.59 1.87
CA VAL A 56 -6.27 -8.71 2.33
C VAL A 56 -5.01 -9.51 2.70
N TYR A 57 -5.19 -10.64 3.39
CA TYR A 57 -4.03 -11.45 3.74
C TYR A 57 -3.35 -12.06 2.52
N ALA A 58 -4.13 -12.40 1.49
CA ALA A 58 -3.54 -12.86 0.24
C ALA A 58 -2.71 -11.77 -0.41
N ALA A 59 -3.21 -10.53 -0.39
CA ALA A 59 -2.46 -9.40 -0.92
C ALA A 59 -1.18 -9.17 -0.12
N LEU A 60 -1.28 -9.26 1.20
CA LEU A 60 -0.10 -9.12 2.05
C LEU A 60 0.94 -10.19 1.75
N ALA A 61 0.51 -11.43 1.57
CA ALA A 61 1.43 -12.51 1.26
C ALA A 61 2.16 -12.24 -0.05
N ARG A 62 1.44 -11.77 -1.05
CA ARG A 62 2.05 -11.45 -2.33
C ARG A 62 3.05 -10.31 -2.19
N LEU A 63 2.68 -9.27 -1.43
CA LEU A 63 3.58 -8.15 -1.21
C LEU A 63 4.83 -8.58 -0.46
N GLN A 64 4.69 -9.52 0.48
CA GLN A 64 5.85 -10.07 1.16
C GLN A 64 6.75 -10.83 0.20
N ASP A 65 6.16 -11.61 -0.69
CA ASP A 65 6.95 -12.34 -1.68
C ASP A 65 7.72 -11.38 -2.59
N GLN A 66 7.13 -10.23 -2.85
CA GLN A 66 7.76 -9.22 -3.69
C GLN A 66 8.75 -8.34 -2.91
N GLY A 67 8.85 -8.54 -1.61
CA GLY A 67 9.75 -7.75 -0.78
C GLY A 67 9.28 -6.36 -0.46
N LEU A 68 8.00 -6.07 -0.68
CA LEU A 68 7.47 -4.73 -0.48
C LEU A 68 6.96 -4.51 0.93
N VAL A 69 6.61 -5.59 1.62
CA VAL A 69 6.10 -5.59 2.97
C VAL A 69 6.83 -6.69 3.72
N ARG A 70 7.03 -6.49 4.99
CA ARG A 70 7.63 -7.53 5.80
C ARG A 70 6.80 -7.69 7.06
N GLU A 71 6.69 -8.91 7.51
CA GLU A 71 6.03 -9.21 8.77
C GLU A 71 7.03 -9.05 9.89
N SER A 72 6.60 -8.49 11.00
CA SER A 72 7.47 -8.22 12.13
C SER A 72 6.73 -8.57 13.40
N LYS A 73 7.49 -8.85 14.42
CA LYS A 73 6.90 -9.05 15.73
C LYS A 73 6.70 -7.72 16.41
N ASP A 74 5.52 -7.54 16.96
CA ASP A 74 5.25 -6.33 17.72
C ASP A 74 5.61 -6.62 19.17
N GLU A 75 6.75 -6.14 19.59
CA GLU A 75 7.24 -6.41 20.92
C GLU A 75 6.41 -5.74 21.99
N ARG A 76 5.60 -4.78 21.59
CA ARG A 76 4.73 -4.11 22.54
C ARG A 76 3.41 -4.82 22.72
N THR A 77 3.17 -5.83 21.89
CA THR A 77 1.93 -6.58 22.01
C THR A 77 1.95 -7.41 23.28
N ASP A 78 0.89 -7.27 24.03
CA ASP A 78 0.76 -8.03 25.25
C ASP A 78 0.27 -9.44 24.90
N ASP A 79 1.05 -10.42 25.26
CA ASP A 79 0.69 -11.80 24.98
C ASP A 79 -0.60 -12.23 25.64
N ARG A 80 -1.05 -11.50 26.63
CA ARG A 80 -2.29 -11.84 27.31
C ARG A 80 -3.52 -11.60 26.46
N SER A 81 -3.37 -10.92 25.36
CA SER A 81 -4.53 -10.57 24.55
C SER A 81 -4.96 -11.67 23.60
N GLY A 82 -4.36 -12.85 23.69
CA GLY A 82 -4.78 -13.98 22.88
C GLY A 82 -3.79 -14.33 21.80
N PRO A 83 -4.28 -14.87 20.67
CA PRO A 83 -3.39 -15.32 19.62
C PRO A 83 -2.48 -14.21 19.16
N ARG A 84 -1.30 -14.59 18.69
CA ARG A 84 -0.37 -13.61 18.16
C ARG A 84 -0.98 -12.85 17.02
N ARG A 85 -0.83 -11.55 17.07
CA ARG A 85 -1.26 -10.71 15.98
C ARG A 85 -0.12 -10.53 15.01
N ARG A 86 -0.43 -10.64 13.75
CA ARG A 86 0.55 -10.40 12.71
C ARG A 86 0.70 -8.89 12.52
N TYR A 87 1.94 -8.47 12.42
CA TYR A 87 2.30 -7.07 12.41
C TYR A 87 3.10 -6.81 11.14
N PHE A 88 2.73 -5.83 10.38
CA PHE A 88 3.31 -5.60 9.05
C PHE A 88 3.94 -4.22 8.96
N VAL A 89 5.06 -4.16 8.24
CA VAL A 89 5.74 -2.89 7.99
C VAL A 89 6.06 -2.81 6.51
N ILE A 90 6.09 -1.59 5.99
CA ILE A 90 6.51 -1.37 4.62
C ILE A 90 8.04 -1.37 4.57
N THR A 91 8.60 -1.93 3.51
CA THR A 91 10.05 -1.95 3.33
C THR A 91 10.49 -0.75 2.48
N SER A 92 11.81 -0.55 2.38
CA SER A 92 12.34 0.48 1.47
C SER A 92 11.88 0.22 0.04
N ARG A 93 11.89 -1.04 -0.35
CA ARG A 93 11.43 -1.43 -1.68
C ARG A 93 9.94 -1.13 -1.84
N GLY A 94 9.16 -1.35 -0.77
CA GLY A 94 7.74 -1.02 -0.78
C GLY A 94 7.51 0.46 -0.95
N LEU A 95 8.31 1.29 -0.28
CA LEU A 95 8.21 2.74 -0.45
C LEU A 95 8.53 3.15 -1.87
N ALA A 96 9.57 2.55 -2.46
CA ALA A 96 9.93 2.85 -3.85
C ALA A 96 8.81 2.48 -4.79
N ALA A 97 8.19 1.31 -4.58
CA ALA A 97 7.08 0.89 -5.42
C ALA A 97 5.88 1.82 -5.27
N ALA A 98 5.58 2.24 -4.04
CA ALA A 98 4.46 3.14 -3.80
C ALA A 98 4.68 4.49 -4.47
N ARG A 99 5.91 5.02 -4.39
CA ARG A 99 6.24 6.29 -5.04
C ARG A 99 6.12 6.17 -6.55
N ALA A 100 6.59 5.07 -7.12
CA ALA A 100 6.52 4.86 -8.56
C ALA A 100 5.07 4.77 -9.02
N GLU A 101 4.25 4.07 -8.26
CA GLU A 101 2.83 3.96 -8.61
C GLU A 101 2.13 5.30 -8.49
N ALA A 102 2.43 6.07 -7.45
CA ALA A 102 1.83 7.38 -7.29
C ALA A 102 2.19 8.29 -8.46
N SER A 103 3.45 8.25 -8.90
CA SER A 103 3.87 9.05 -10.05
C SER A 103 3.14 8.62 -11.32
N ARG A 104 3.01 7.33 -11.53
CA ARG A 104 2.30 6.81 -12.69
C ARG A 104 0.85 7.29 -12.70
N LEU A 105 0.21 7.23 -11.54
CA LEU A 105 -1.18 7.66 -11.42
C LEU A 105 -1.32 9.16 -11.64
N CYS A 106 -0.38 9.96 -11.14
CA CYS A 106 -0.41 11.40 -11.36
C CYS A 106 -0.37 11.74 -12.84
N GLU A 107 0.49 11.06 -13.59
CA GLU A 107 0.59 11.30 -15.02
C GLU A 107 -0.72 10.97 -15.72
N ILE A 108 -1.33 9.88 -15.34
CA ILE A 108 -2.61 9.49 -15.93
C ILE A 108 -3.70 10.49 -15.58
N LEU A 109 -3.73 10.94 -14.33
CA LEU A 109 -4.73 11.90 -13.90
C LEU A 109 -4.55 13.25 -14.60
N ASP A 110 -3.32 13.64 -14.86
CA ASP A 110 -3.07 14.88 -15.61
C ASP A 110 -3.68 14.80 -17.01
N ILE A 111 -3.53 13.65 -17.64
CA ILE A 111 -4.15 13.46 -18.96
C ILE A 111 -5.67 13.54 -18.85
N ALA A 112 -6.23 12.92 -17.81
CA ALA A 112 -7.67 12.95 -17.61
C ALA A 112 -8.18 14.38 -17.38
N ARG A 113 -7.40 15.19 -16.66
CA ARG A 113 -7.77 16.61 -16.46
C ARG A 113 -7.74 17.38 -17.77
N GLN A 114 -6.75 17.11 -18.60
CA GLN A 114 -6.66 17.76 -19.90
C GLN A 114 -7.86 17.43 -20.80
N LYS A 115 -8.45 16.28 -20.57
CA LYS A 115 -9.58 15.82 -21.35
C LYS A 115 -10.92 16.08 -20.65
N ASP A 116 -10.89 16.90 -19.61
CA ASP A 116 -12.10 17.34 -18.90
C ASP A 116 -12.86 16.20 -18.23
N LEU A 117 -12.14 15.15 -17.86
CA LEU A 117 -12.78 14.03 -17.17
C LEU A 117 -12.76 14.18 -15.65
N ILE A 118 -11.92 15.07 -15.16
CA ILE A 118 -11.80 15.31 -13.72
C ILE A 118 -11.91 16.78 -13.47
N ARG A 119 -12.77 17.15 -12.52
CA ARG A 119 -12.85 18.52 -12.07
C ARG A 119 -12.00 18.68 -10.83
N ASP A 120 -11.34 19.82 -10.74
CA ASP A 120 -10.63 20.15 -9.51
C ASP A 120 -11.69 20.45 -8.45
N PRO A 121 -11.73 19.68 -7.36
CA PRO A 121 -12.75 19.87 -6.35
C PRO A 121 -12.56 21.12 -5.49
N ARG A 122 -11.41 21.78 -5.59
CA ARG A 122 -11.17 22.94 -4.75
C ARG A 122 -11.68 24.20 -5.39
N PRO A 123 -12.50 24.95 -4.67
CA PRO A 123 -13.03 26.20 -5.24
C PRO A 123 -11.94 27.21 -5.46
N GLY A 124 -12.15 28.08 -6.43
CA GLY A 124 -11.21 29.15 -6.70
C GLY A 124 -10.13 28.82 -7.69
N HIS A 125 -10.19 27.70 -8.30
CA HIS A 125 -9.22 27.32 -9.32
C HIS A 125 -9.71 27.47 -10.71
#